data_a9a8d5b218e7f2510b8a4518cea7dad7
#
_entry.id   a9a8d5b218e7f2510b8a4518cea7dad7
#
_cell.length_a   1.000
_cell.length_b   1.000
_cell.length_c   1.000
_cell.angle_alpha   90.00
_cell.angle_beta   90.00
_cell.angle_gamma   90.00
#
_symmetry.space_group_name_H-M   'P 1'
#
loop_
_entity.id
_entity.type
_entity.pdbx_description
1 polymer ?
#
loop_
_entity_poly.entity_id
_entity_poly.type
_entity_poly.pdbx_seq_one_letter_code
_entity_poly.pdbx_strand_id
1 'polypeptide(L)'
;MPSAQPLKNGFIRTARYDAGMTNRLFALFTLLCLSPFALAALPLQPATKPAVEPTSKESKPEVHGDDKLSITHHEIKTAGQILKYEATAGTMAMKDEAGKARANFFFVAYRKESGESFDPAKRPITFVFNGGPGAAAVWLHLGAVGPKSMKLDDAGVPTGPPHALIDNPNTWLDATDMVLIDPVNTGYSRAAEGVKPEEFFGVDRDVQTVGEFIRLYLTRYDRWLSPKFLAGESYGTTRAAGLSEHLLNHGIDLNGIIFISSVLDFATISQGGSNDLPFILFLPSYTSTAAHHKKLDAELMKDRSKTQAEVQNWAVTEYASALARGDTLKGDDRAAVVKKLARYTSLSEDIVDKANLRIAPSYFEKQLLGDGRRIVGRFDARLIGVDPQPLSEDPAFDPSFSYYLPAYTSTMTAYAHRVLKFESDLPYESLAGGRVQPWSLGREGQGFLDVAPTLARAMRENPKMKVMFASGYTDLATPYFATDYTISHMNLSADLRKNVSRMMYEGGHMMYHVRESLEKLHADVAGFIGAAMPAAE
;
A
#
# COMPACT_ATOMS: atom_id res chain seq x y z
N MET A 1 -7.98 59.01 4.42
CA MET A 1 -9.35 59.21 3.92
C MET A 1 -9.36 59.12 2.42
N PRO A 2 -10.13 58.27 1.77
CA PRO A 2 -11.59 58.17 1.78
C PRO A 2 -12.07 56.72 2.09
N SER A 3 -13.10 56.65 2.81
CA SER A 3 -14.54 56.40 2.71
C SER A 3 -14.92 54.97 2.39
N ALA A 4 -15.43 54.29 3.43
CA ALA A 4 -16.12 53.00 3.40
C ALA A 4 -17.51 53.11 2.74
N GLN A 5 -17.91 52.11 1.99
CA GLN A 5 -19.31 51.81 1.69
C GLN A 5 -19.68 50.37 2.04
N PRO A 6 -20.93 50.11 2.46
CA PRO A 6 -21.33 48.88 3.13
C PRO A 6 -21.84 47.80 2.17
N LEU A 7 -21.62 46.54 2.54
CA LEU A 7 -22.15 45.33 1.89
C LEU A 7 -23.65 45.18 2.21
N LYS A 8 -24.45 45.00 1.16
CA LYS A 8 -25.88 44.69 1.20
C LYS A 8 -26.11 43.20 1.49
N ASN A 9 -26.99 42.97 2.46
CA ASN A 9 -27.62 41.69 2.81
C ASN A 9 -28.39 41.13 1.62
N GLY A 10 -28.20 39.84 1.31
CA GLY A 10 -28.96 39.07 0.35
C GLY A 10 -29.45 37.76 0.94
N PHE A 11 -30.70 37.79 1.27
CA PHE A 11 -31.73 36.76 1.53
C PHE A 11 -31.39 35.27 1.42
N ILE A 12 -31.60 34.59 2.55
CA ILE A 12 -31.81 33.16 2.73
C ILE A 12 -33.21 32.82 2.15
N ARG A 13 -33.24 31.88 1.19
CA ARG A 13 -34.49 31.17 0.80
C ARG A 13 -34.44 29.74 1.32
N THR A 14 -35.26 29.49 2.32
CA THR A 14 -35.65 28.15 2.79
C THR A 14 -36.55 27.48 1.75
N ALA A 15 -36.15 26.31 1.24
CA ALA A 15 -37.06 25.44 0.50
C ALA A 15 -37.66 24.42 1.48
N ARG A 16 -38.98 24.48 1.65
CA ARG A 16 -39.81 23.48 2.34
C ARG A 16 -39.94 22.27 1.44
N TYR A 17 -39.69 21.10 2.00
CA TYR A 17 -40.14 19.82 1.43
C TYR A 17 -41.57 19.54 1.92
N ASP A 18 -42.49 19.44 0.98
CA ASP A 18 -43.84 18.95 1.22
C ASP A 18 -43.84 17.42 1.15
N ALA A 19 -44.39 16.82 2.20
CA ALA A 19 -44.72 15.41 2.26
C ALA A 19 -46.15 15.22 1.81
N GLY A 20 -46.39 14.34 0.89
CA GLY A 20 -47.78 14.03 0.48
C GLY A 20 -47.95 12.82 -0.41
N MET A 21 -48.43 11.77 0.20
CA MET A 21 -49.48 10.81 -0.26
C MET A 21 -49.12 9.73 -1.26
N THR A 22 -49.05 8.53 -0.76
CA THR A 22 -50.07 7.44 -0.59
C THR A 22 -50.44 6.61 -1.80
N ASN A 23 -50.14 5.32 -1.66
CA ASN A 23 -50.98 4.12 -1.79
C ASN A 23 -51.66 3.72 -3.14
N ARG A 24 -51.52 2.42 -3.32
CA ARG A 24 -52.39 1.38 -3.97
C ARG A 24 -51.97 0.99 -5.38
N LEU A 25 -51.76 -0.31 -5.68
CA LEU A 25 -52.69 -1.46 -5.81
C LEU A 25 -51.89 -2.74 -6.05
N PHE A 26 -52.03 -3.76 -5.24
CA PHE A 26 -52.80 -5.00 -5.37
C PHE A 26 -52.65 -5.79 -6.69
N ALA A 27 -52.00 -6.95 -6.50
CA ALA A 27 -52.28 -8.31 -6.91
C ALA A 27 -53.07 -8.58 -8.22
N LEU A 28 -52.49 -9.45 -9.04
CA LEU A 28 -53.30 -10.46 -9.75
C LEU A 28 -52.55 -11.80 -9.82
N PHE A 29 -53.12 -12.79 -9.15
CA PHE A 29 -52.86 -14.22 -9.31
C PHE A 29 -53.49 -14.64 -10.66
N THR A 30 -52.78 -15.42 -11.48
CA THR A 30 -53.40 -16.30 -12.43
C THR A 30 -52.74 -17.67 -12.43
N LEU A 31 -53.50 -18.60 -11.97
CA LEU A 31 -53.35 -20.05 -11.99
C LEU A 31 -53.60 -20.55 -13.41
N LEU A 32 -52.75 -21.34 -14.02
CA LEU A 32 -53.16 -22.26 -15.12
C LEU A 32 -52.31 -23.52 -15.21
N CYS A 33 -53.00 -24.60 -14.92
CA CYS A 33 -53.05 -25.92 -15.54
C CYS A 33 -51.79 -26.78 -15.67
N LEU A 34 -51.78 -27.79 -14.84
CA LEU A 34 -51.09 -29.07 -15.01
C LEU A 34 -51.62 -29.83 -16.25
N SER A 35 -50.72 -30.34 -17.07
CA SER A 35 -50.99 -31.43 -17.99
C SER A 35 -49.87 -32.48 -17.84
N PRO A 36 -50.17 -33.74 -17.69
CA PRO A 36 -49.18 -34.81 -17.54
C PRO A 36 -48.69 -35.27 -18.92
N PHE A 37 -47.40 -35.13 -19.19
CA PHE A 37 -46.75 -35.84 -20.30
C PHE A 37 -46.11 -37.14 -19.79
N ALA A 38 -46.47 -38.23 -20.44
CA ALA A 38 -45.98 -39.55 -20.22
C ALA A 38 -44.47 -39.66 -20.50
N LEU A 39 -43.76 -40.23 -19.53
CA LEU A 39 -42.34 -40.54 -19.62
C LEU A 39 -42.17 -41.84 -20.43
N ALA A 40 -41.70 -41.75 -21.66
CA ALA A 40 -41.19 -42.89 -22.40
C ALA A 40 -39.71 -43.12 -22.01
N ALA A 41 -39.43 -44.25 -21.38
CA ALA A 41 -38.09 -44.67 -21.03
C ALA A 41 -37.31 -45.07 -22.29
N LEU A 42 -36.21 -44.37 -22.55
CA LEU A 42 -35.17 -44.80 -23.49
C LEU A 42 -34.03 -45.49 -22.70
N PRO A 43 -33.41 -46.56 -23.26
CA PRO A 43 -32.38 -47.34 -22.54
C PRO A 43 -31.07 -46.55 -22.41
N LEU A 44 -30.54 -46.55 -21.19
CA LEU A 44 -29.22 -45.99 -20.85
C LEU A 44 -28.13 -46.80 -21.57
N GLN A 45 -27.41 -46.20 -22.48
CA GLN A 45 -26.11 -46.66 -22.93
C GLN A 45 -25.04 -46.21 -21.90
N PRO A 46 -24.03 -47.07 -21.61
CA PRO A 46 -22.97 -46.68 -20.69
C PRO A 46 -22.10 -45.58 -21.28
N ALA A 47 -21.95 -44.47 -20.53
CA ALA A 47 -21.10 -43.35 -20.87
C ALA A 47 -19.64 -43.82 -20.91
N THR A 48 -19.04 -43.80 -22.08
CA THR A 48 -17.60 -43.84 -22.27
C THR A 48 -17.04 -42.50 -21.77
N LYS A 49 -16.12 -42.55 -20.77
CA LYS A 49 -15.34 -41.42 -20.35
C LYS A 49 -14.59 -40.84 -21.55
N PRO A 50 -14.66 -39.53 -21.83
CA PRO A 50 -13.75 -38.93 -22.78
C PRO A 50 -12.34 -38.98 -22.18
N ALA A 51 -11.42 -39.59 -22.92
CA ALA A 51 -10.00 -39.48 -22.64
C ALA A 51 -9.59 -38.00 -22.83
N VAL A 52 -9.22 -37.34 -21.75
CA VAL A 52 -8.57 -36.02 -21.82
C VAL A 52 -7.13 -36.31 -22.25
N GLU A 53 -6.83 -36.06 -23.52
CA GLU A 53 -5.44 -35.97 -23.98
C GLU A 53 -4.78 -34.76 -23.31
N PRO A 54 -3.60 -34.93 -22.69
CA PRO A 54 -2.85 -33.79 -22.17
C PRO A 54 -2.05 -33.15 -23.32
N THR A 55 -2.65 -32.21 -24.02
CA THR A 55 -1.92 -31.31 -24.94
C THR A 55 -1.81 -29.94 -24.29
N SER A 56 -0.94 -29.76 -23.33
CA SER A 56 -0.44 -28.44 -22.98
C SER A 56 0.85 -28.17 -23.76
N LYS A 57 0.73 -27.72 -25.01
CA LYS A 57 1.76 -26.88 -25.60
C LYS A 57 1.79 -25.59 -24.77
N GLU A 58 2.97 -25.19 -24.26
CA GLU A 58 3.20 -23.85 -23.72
C GLU A 58 2.63 -22.82 -24.70
N SER A 59 1.48 -22.24 -24.37
CA SER A 59 0.93 -21.15 -25.14
C SER A 59 1.77 -19.92 -24.84
N LYS A 60 2.58 -19.50 -25.80
CA LYS A 60 3.16 -18.15 -25.76
C LYS A 60 2.00 -17.17 -25.57
N PRO A 61 2.13 -16.18 -24.67
CA PRO A 61 1.10 -15.15 -24.53
C PRO A 61 0.86 -14.51 -25.89
N GLU A 62 -0.40 -14.51 -26.32
CA GLU A 62 -0.78 -13.91 -27.58
C GLU A 62 -0.63 -12.39 -27.44
N VAL A 63 0.27 -11.79 -28.21
CA VAL A 63 0.49 -10.34 -28.19
C VAL A 63 -0.75 -9.71 -28.84
N HIS A 64 -1.57 -9.06 -28.04
CA HIS A 64 -2.71 -8.29 -28.54
C HIS A 64 -2.19 -6.99 -29.19
N GLY A 65 -2.65 -6.64 -30.38
CA GLY A 65 -2.06 -5.74 -31.35
C GLY A 65 -1.51 -4.37 -30.90
N ASP A 66 -1.91 -3.88 -29.68
CA ASP A 66 -1.41 -2.62 -29.12
C ASP A 66 -0.41 -2.84 -27.94
N ASP A 67 -0.16 -4.08 -27.57
CA ASP A 67 0.76 -4.41 -26.47
C ASP A 67 2.22 -4.44 -26.96
N LYS A 68 3.12 -3.89 -26.14
CA LYS A 68 4.55 -3.99 -26.36
C LYS A 68 5.16 -4.85 -25.26
N LEU A 69 5.52 -6.08 -25.55
CA LEU A 69 6.03 -7.04 -24.58
C LEU A 69 7.45 -7.48 -24.94
N SER A 70 8.30 -7.57 -23.94
CA SER A 70 9.59 -8.24 -23.99
C SER A 70 9.60 -9.40 -23.01
N ILE A 71 9.94 -10.58 -23.49
CA ILE A 71 10.00 -11.81 -22.69
C ILE A 71 11.47 -12.27 -22.66
N THR A 72 11.98 -12.47 -21.46
CA THR A 72 13.37 -12.88 -21.22
C THR A 72 13.41 -14.00 -20.17
N HIS A 73 14.42 -14.89 -20.27
CA HIS A 73 14.59 -16.02 -19.37
C HIS A 73 15.85 -15.85 -18.53
N HIS A 74 15.75 -16.14 -17.27
CA HIS A 74 16.80 -15.89 -16.29
C HIS A 74 16.87 -16.99 -15.24
N GLU A 75 17.94 -16.96 -14.47
CA GLU A 75 18.09 -17.77 -13.28
C GLU A 75 18.64 -16.96 -12.11
N ILE A 76 18.30 -17.35 -10.90
CA ILE A 76 18.81 -16.77 -9.66
C ILE A 76 19.07 -17.86 -8.63
N LYS A 77 20.10 -17.68 -7.82
CA LYS A 77 20.40 -18.55 -6.69
C LYS A 77 19.72 -18.03 -5.44
N THR A 78 18.79 -18.83 -4.87
CA THR A 78 18.08 -18.53 -3.61
C THR A 78 18.29 -19.69 -2.65
N ALA A 79 18.48 -19.43 -1.35
CA ALA A 79 18.51 -20.44 -0.28
C ALA A 79 19.13 -21.80 -0.66
N GLY A 80 20.16 -21.80 -1.51
CA GLY A 80 20.89 -23.01 -1.94
C GLY A 80 20.34 -23.71 -3.17
N GLN A 81 19.27 -23.22 -3.80
CA GLN A 81 18.73 -23.74 -5.07
C GLN A 81 18.82 -22.70 -6.20
N ILE A 82 18.87 -23.19 -7.43
CA ILE A 82 18.74 -22.35 -8.63
C ILE A 82 17.26 -22.29 -9.00
N LEU A 83 16.74 -21.07 -9.07
CA LEU A 83 15.38 -20.79 -9.49
C LEU A 83 15.43 -20.17 -10.89
N LYS A 84 14.87 -20.89 -11.88
CA LYS A 84 14.71 -20.39 -13.24
C LYS A 84 13.38 -19.68 -13.38
N TYR A 85 13.37 -18.58 -14.14
CA TYR A 85 12.15 -17.79 -14.31
C TYR A 85 12.10 -17.04 -15.65
N GLU A 86 10.89 -16.85 -16.09
CA GLU A 86 10.55 -15.94 -17.18
C GLU A 86 10.23 -14.56 -16.62
N ALA A 87 10.76 -13.52 -17.26
CA ALA A 87 10.42 -12.13 -16.99
C ALA A 87 9.72 -11.55 -18.22
N THR A 88 8.50 -11.05 -18.05
CA THR A 88 7.76 -10.30 -19.07
C THR A 88 7.72 -8.84 -18.65
N ALA A 89 8.36 -7.96 -19.43
CA ALA A 89 8.30 -6.51 -19.23
C ALA A 89 7.60 -5.86 -20.42
N GLY A 90 6.66 -4.98 -20.17
CA GLY A 90 5.99 -4.33 -21.29
C GLY A 90 4.77 -3.51 -20.92
N THR A 91 4.07 -3.05 -21.95
CA THR A 91 2.82 -2.31 -21.80
C THR A 91 1.63 -3.14 -22.27
N MET A 92 0.58 -3.12 -21.46
CA MET A 92 -0.72 -3.73 -21.78
C MET A 92 -1.75 -2.62 -21.97
N ALA A 93 -2.40 -2.59 -23.14
CA ALA A 93 -3.41 -1.61 -23.45
C ALA A 93 -4.72 -1.93 -22.75
N MET A 94 -5.19 -1.02 -21.92
CA MET A 94 -6.54 -1.02 -21.37
C MET A 94 -7.49 -0.31 -22.34
N LYS A 95 -8.60 -0.95 -22.71
CA LYS A 95 -9.59 -0.44 -23.65
C LYS A 95 -10.94 -0.30 -22.97
N ASP A 96 -11.76 0.63 -23.45
CA ASP A 96 -13.17 0.69 -23.10
C ASP A 96 -13.99 -0.38 -23.86
N GLU A 97 -15.28 -0.48 -23.56
CA GLU A 97 -16.19 -1.46 -24.20
C GLU A 97 -16.31 -1.28 -25.73
N ALA A 98 -16.03 -0.09 -26.24
CA ALA A 98 -15.99 0.19 -27.68
C ALA A 98 -14.65 -0.22 -28.33
N GLY A 99 -13.70 -0.74 -27.54
CA GLY A 99 -12.37 -1.16 -28.00
C GLY A 99 -11.38 -0.01 -28.15
N LYS A 100 -11.72 1.21 -27.72
CA LYS A 100 -10.82 2.37 -27.76
C LYS A 100 -9.83 2.32 -26.59
N ALA A 101 -8.53 2.50 -26.90
CA ALA A 101 -7.50 2.56 -25.88
C ALA A 101 -7.72 3.73 -24.90
N ARG A 102 -7.59 3.44 -23.59
CA ARG A 102 -7.74 4.40 -22.48
C ARG A 102 -6.39 4.67 -21.80
N ALA A 103 -5.60 3.63 -21.60
CA ALA A 103 -4.27 3.73 -21.01
C ALA A 103 -3.38 2.57 -21.47
N ASN A 104 -2.07 2.78 -21.44
CA ASN A 104 -1.07 1.74 -21.58
C ASN A 104 -0.41 1.53 -20.21
N PHE A 105 -0.70 0.39 -19.57
CA PHE A 105 -0.10 0.01 -18.30
C PHE A 105 1.23 -0.67 -18.52
N PHE A 106 2.29 -0.10 -18.00
CA PHE A 106 3.56 -0.79 -17.90
C PHE A 106 3.55 -1.72 -16.69
N PHE A 107 4.07 -2.90 -16.88
CA PHE A 107 4.24 -3.89 -15.83
C PHE A 107 5.50 -4.73 -16.05
N VAL A 108 5.96 -5.34 -14.97
CA VAL A 108 6.96 -6.41 -15.03
C VAL A 108 6.38 -7.62 -14.30
N ALA A 109 6.29 -8.74 -15.02
CA ALA A 109 5.83 -9.99 -14.43
C ALA A 109 6.97 -10.99 -14.34
N TYR A 110 7.03 -11.73 -13.24
CA TYR A 110 7.97 -12.82 -13.03
C TYR A 110 7.21 -14.11 -12.79
N ARG A 111 7.48 -15.11 -13.59
CA ARG A 111 6.91 -16.45 -13.51
C ARG A 111 8.03 -17.46 -13.28
N LYS A 112 7.91 -18.25 -12.21
CA LYS A 112 8.81 -19.37 -11.99
C LYS A 112 8.63 -20.43 -13.09
N GLU A 113 9.72 -20.85 -13.72
CA GLU A 113 9.67 -21.98 -14.65
C GLU A 113 9.56 -23.29 -13.87
N SER A 114 8.51 -24.05 -14.14
CA SER A 114 8.33 -25.43 -13.68
C SER A 114 8.63 -26.35 -14.86
N GLY A 115 9.58 -27.26 -14.71
CA GLY A 115 10.06 -28.13 -15.81
C GLY A 115 9.03 -29.12 -16.39
N GLU A 116 7.86 -29.24 -15.76
CA GLU A 116 6.73 -30.06 -16.19
C GLU A 116 5.43 -29.29 -15.99
N SER A 117 4.34 -29.69 -16.59
CA SER A 117 3.06 -29.00 -16.72
C SER A 117 2.73 -27.91 -15.66
N PHE A 118 2.66 -26.65 -16.07
CA PHE A 118 2.21 -25.53 -15.25
C PHE A 118 0.72 -25.71 -14.90
N ASP A 119 0.40 -25.72 -13.60
CA ASP A 119 -0.98 -25.75 -13.11
C ASP A 119 -1.28 -24.41 -12.40
N PRO A 120 -2.10 -23.53 -13.02
CA PRO A 120 -2.44 -22.23 -12.44
C PRO A 120 -3.06 -22.34 -11.04
N ALA A 121 -3.83 -23.40 -10.76
CA ALA A 121 -4.51 -23.59 -9.49
C ALA A 121 -3.56 -23.84 -8.32
N LYS A 122 -2.36 -24.33 -8.60
CA LYS A 122 -1.34 -24.63 -7.59
C LYS A 122 -0.31 -23.54 -7.42
N ARG A 123 -0.25 -22.56 -8.32
CA ARG A 123 0.75 -21.51 -8.28
C ARG A 123 0.13 -20.14 -7.95
N PRO A 124 0.41 -19.57 -6.78
CA PRO A 124 -0.09 -18.25 -6.42
C PRO A 124 0.39 -17.16 -7.38
N ILE A 125 -0.40 -16.08 -7.48
CA ILE A 125 -0.03 -14.86 -8.16
C ILE A 125 -0.23 -13.67 -7.23
N THR A 126 0.77 -12.80 -7.14
CA THR A 126 0.73 -11.59 -6.33
C THR A 126 0.84 -10.36 -7.21
N PHE A 127 -0.15 -9.48 -7.16
CA PHE A 127 -0.10 -8.17 -7.80
C PHE A 127 0.49 -7.16 -6.83
N VAL A 128 1.60 -6.53 -7.25
CA VAL A 128 2.44 -5.68 -6.39
C VAL A 128 2.43 -4.25 -6.92
N PHE A 129 2.27 -3.28 -6.04
CA PHE A 129 2.30 -1.87 -6.38
C PHE A 129 2.71 -0.99 -5.18
N ASN A 130 3.38 0.11 -5.46
CA ASN A 130 3.65 1.15 -4.47
C ASN A 130 2.52 2.18 -4.42
N GLY A 131 2.67 3.19 -3.57
CA GLY A 131 1.67 4.19 -3.27
C GLY A 131 1.93 5.56 -3.87
N GLY A 132 2.32 6.48 -3.07
CA GLY A 132 2.44 7.90 -3.34
C GLY A 132 1.21 8.69 -2.82
N PRO A 133 0.12 8.94 -3.59
CA PRO A 133 -0.13 8.53 -4.97
C PRO A 133 0.90 9.04 -5.97
N GLY A 134 1.06 8.28 -7.06
CA GLY A 134 2.00 8.63 -8.13
C GLY A 134 3.36 7.90 -8.05
N ALA A 135 3.54 6.89 -7.20
CA ALA A 135 4.74 6.05 -7.19
C ALA A 135 4.58 4.85 -8.14
N ALA A 136 5.63 4.57 -8.91
CA ALA A 136 5.80 3.33 -9.66
C ALA A 136 6.11 2.17 -8.71
N ALA A 137 5.95 0.92 -9.16
CA ALA A 137 6.22 -0.27 -8.36
C ALA A 137 7.71 -0.49 -8.04
N VAL A 138 8.60 0.34 -8.55
CA VAL A 138 10.06 0.19 -8.50
C VAL A 138 10.62 0.00 -7.08
N TRP A 139 9.98 0.61 -6.07
CA TRP A 139 10.46 0.58 -4.69
C TRP A 139 10.35 -0.83 -4.09
N LEU A 140 9.18 -1.45 -4.18
CA LEU A 140 9.00 -2.86 -3.83
C LEU A 140 9.73 -3.78 -4.80
N HIS A 141 9.72 -3.47 -6.10
CA HIS A 141 10.34 -4.28 -7.14
C HIS A 141 11.82 -4.53 -6.87
N LEU A 142 12.61 -3.44 -6.83
CA LEU A 142 14.07 -3.52 -6.68
C LEU A 142 14.51 -3.40 -5.20
N GLY A 143 13.59 -3.16 -4.28
CA GLY A 143 13.89 -3.08 -2.85
C GLY A 143 13.65 -4.39 -2.10
N ALA A 144 12.59 -5.12 -2.47
CA ALA A 144 12.14 -6.25 -1.67
C ALA A 144 11.84 -7.51 -2.50
N VAL A 145 10.91 -7.43 -3.48
CA VAL A 145 10.21 -8.63 -3.96
C VAL A 145 10.84 -9.26 -5.20
N GLY A 146 11.44 -8.45 -6.08
CA GLY A 146 11.95 -8.88 -7.37
C GLY A 146 13.18 -9.79 -7.27
N PRO A 147 13.55 -10.48 -8.37
CA PRO A 147 14.74 -11.33 -8.39
C PRO A 147 16.06 -10.55 -8.41
N LYS A 148 16.03 -9.26 -8.66
CA LYS A 148 17.15 -8.33 -8.51
C LYS A 148 16.81 -7.27 -7.47
N SER A 149 17.80 -6.88 -6.69
CA SER A 149 17.64 -5.83 -5.69
C SER A 149 18.73 -4.76 -5.82
N MET A 150 18.41 -3.56 -5.32
CA MET A 150 19.36 -2.46 -5.17
C MET A 150 20.52 -2.89 -4.27
N LYS A 151 21.76 -2.63 -4.72
CA LYS A 151 22.92 -2.79 -3.85
C LYS A 151 22.97 -1.66 -2.83
N LEU A 152 22.82 -2.00 -1.57
CA LEU A 152 22.90 -1.09 -0.43
C LEU A 152 24.14 -1.42 0.40
N ASP A 153 24.59 -0.45 1.20
CA ASP A 153 25.61 -0.66 2.25
C ASP A 153 24.96 -1.26 3.53
N ASP A 154 25.77 -1.45 4.58
CA ASP A 154 25.31 -2.01 5.85
C ASP A 154 24.33 -1.08 6.60
N ALA A 155 24.29 0.20 6.27
CA ALA A 155 23.30 1.14 6.80
C ALA A 155 21.97 1.12 6.03
N GLY A 156 21.91 0.37 4.93
CA GLY A 156 20.75 0.30 4.04
C GLY A 156 20.67 1.45 3.04
N VAL A 157 21.80 2.12 2.75
CA VAL A 157 21.88 3.29 1.85
C VAL A 157 22.55 2.89 0.53
N PRO A 158 22.12 3.43 -0.62
CA PRO A 158 22.81 3.23 -1.89
C PRO A 158 24.26 3.73 -1.84
N THR A 159 25.22 2.92 -2.34
CA THR A 159 26.64 3.18 -2.24
C THR A 159 27.15 4.36 -3.11
N GLY A 160 26.24 5.12 -3.72
CA GLY A 160 26.58 6.20 -4.64
C GLY A 160 26.72 5.72 -6.10
N PRO A 161 26.79 6.66 -7.08
CA PRO A 161 26.93 6.31 -8.48
C PRO A 161 28.36 5.77 -8.78
N PRO A 162 28.48 4.78 -9.70
CA PRO A 162 27.38 4.12 -10.40
C PRO A 162 26.62 3.15 -9.49
N HIS A 163 25.29 3.31 -9.45
CA HIS A 163 24.45 2.39 -8.69
C HIS A 163 24.40 1.00 -9.36
N ALA A 164 24.19 -0.04 -8.58
CA ALA A 164 24.20 -1.42 -9.07
C ALA A 164 23.02 -2.24 -8.53
N LEU A 165 22.61 -3.23 -9.31
CA LEU A 165 21.72 -4.29 -8.88
C LEU A 165 22.53 -5.54 -8.55
N ILE A 166 22.06 -6.29 -7.58
CA ILE A 166 22.57 -7.61 -7.20
C ILE A 166 21.44 -8.63 -7.29
N ASP A 167 21.78 -9.90 -7.26
CA ASP A 167 20.78 -10.95 -7.09
C ASP A 167 20.12 -10.82 -5.72
N ASN A 168 18.78 -10.97 -5.70
CA ASN A 168 18.01 -10.93 -4.48
C ASN A 168 17.68 -12.34 -4.00
N PRO A 169 18.42 -12.91 -3.03
CA PRO A 169 18.13 -14.24 -2.50
C PRO A 169 16.78 -14.30 -1.76
N ASN A 170 16.23 -13.13 -1.38
CA ASN A 170 14.98 -12.96 -0.66
C ASN A 170 13.81 -12.61 -1.59
N THR A 171 13.91 -12.91 -2.88
CA THR A 171 12.81 -12.71 -3.83
C THR A 171 11.59 -13.54 -3.44
N TRP A 172 10.39 -12.99 -3.61
CA TRP A 172 9.14 -13.73 -3.34
C TRP A 172 8.80 -14.76 -4.44
N LEU A 173 9.64 -14.83 -5.48
CA LEU A 173 9.40 -15.73 -6.62
C LEU A 173 9.48 -17.23 -6.26
N ASP A 174 10.07 -17.57 -5.15
CA ASP A 174 10.01 -18.94 -4.60
C ASP A 174 8.60 -19.33 -4.11
N ALA A 175 7.85 -18.38 -3.55
CA ALA A 175 6.51 -18.56 -2.98
C ALA A 175 5.36 -18.24 -3.95
N THR A 176 5.53 -17.24 -4.84
CA THR A 176 4.46 -16.74 -5.72
C THR A 176 5.03 -16.20 -7.04
N ASP A 177 4.25 -16.27 -8.12
CA ASP A 177 4.52 -15.43 -9.28
C ASP A 177 4.11 -13.99 -8.96
N MET A 178 4.76 -13.02 -9.61
CA MET A 178 4.55 -11.62 -9.28
C MET A 178 4.23 -10.80 -10.52
N VAL A 179 3.34 -9.83 -10.37
CA VAL A 179 3.05 -8.80 -11.38
C VAL A 179 3.20 -7.42 -10.73
N LEU A 180 4.26 -6.72 -11.08
CA LEU A 180 4.58 -5.40 -10.58
C LEU A 180 3.95 -4.37 -11.51
N ILE A 181 3.01 -3.60 -10.98
CA ILE A 181 2.15 -2.70 -11.75
C ILE A 181 2.58 -1.26 -11.51
N ASP A 182 2.88 -0.55 -12.58
CA ASP A 182 3.00 0.91 -12.54
C ASP A 182 1.61 1.51 -12.85
N PRO A 183 0.92 2.14 -11.89
CA PRO A 183 -0.35 2.82 -12.14
C PRO A 183 -0.22 3.91 -13.23
N VAL A 184 -1.32 4.31 -13.84
CA VAL A 184 -1.29 5.30 -14.94
C VAL A 184 -0.56 6.58 -14.51
N ASN A 185 0.32 7.08 -15.39
CA ASN A 185 1.25 8.21 -15.19
C ASN A 185 2.38 7.95 -14.20
N THR A 186 2.64 6.73 -13.82
CA THR A 186 3.86 6.33 -13.11
C THR A 186 4.71 5.40 -13.97
N GLY A 187 5.98 5.21 -13.63
CA GLY A 187 6.89 4.39 -14.40
C GLY A 187 6.84 4.73 -15.88
N TYR A 188 6.61 3.71 -16.72
CA TYR A 188 6.36 3.90 -18.15
C TYR A 188 4.87 3.89 -18.53
N SER A 189 3.96 3.79 -17.55
CA SER A 189 2.50 3.83 -17.82
C SER A 189 2.04 5.22 -18.20
N ARG A 190 1.21 5.31 -19.23
CA ARG A 190 0.66 6.59 -19.73
C ARG A 190 -0.81 6.45 -20.10
N ALA A 191 -1.56 7.54 -19.98
CA ALA A 191 -2.85 7.66 -20.64
C ALA A 191 -2.70 7.47 -22.15
N ALA A 192 -3.71 6.89 -22.82
CA ALA A 192 -3.69 6.74 -24.27
C ALA A 192 -3.80 8.10 -24.98
N GLU A 193 -3.42 8.13 -26.25
CA GLU A 193 -3.52 9.34 -27.06
C GLU A 193 -4.96 9.90 -27.05
N GLY A 194 -5.10 11.19 -26.79
CA GLY A 194 -6.39 11.89 -26.71
C GLY A 194 -7.19 11.63 -25.43
N VAL A 195 -6.66 10.89 -24.46
CA VAL A 195 -7.24 10.70 -23.13
C VAL A 195 -6.53 11.61 -22.12
N LYS A 196 -7.32 12.35 -21.34
CA LYS A 196 -6.76 13.24 -20.32
C LYS A 196 -6.23 12.43 -19.14
N PRO A 197 -4.97 12.65 -18.69
CA PRO A 197 -4.40 11.94 -17.54
C PRO A 197 -5.24 12.05 -16.26
N GLU A 198 -5.91 13.18 -16.05
CA GLU A 198 -6.74 13.47 -14.87
C GLU A 198 -7.96 12.52 -14.74
N GLU A 199 -8.32 11.82 -15.82
CA GLU A 199 -9.37 10.81 -15.78
C GLU A 199 -9.01 9.60 -14.91
N PHE A 200 -7.72 9.43 -14.59
CA PHE A 200 -7.21 8.36 -13.73
C PHE A 200 -6.87 8.81 -12.32
N PHE A 201 -7.00 10.12 -12.00
CA PHE A 201 -6.59 10.66 -10.71
C PHE A 201 -7.72 10.56 -9.69
N GLY A 202 -7.38 10.08 -8.52
CA GLY A 202 -8.28 9.89 -7.38
C GLY A 202 -8.47 8.44 -7.00
N VAL A 203 -8.88 8.22 -5.75
CA VAL A 203 -8.93 6.89 -5.12
C VAL A 203 -9.83 5.92 -5.89
N ASP A 204 -11.06 6.33 -6.21
CA ASP A 204 -12.03 5.46 -6.89
C ASP A 204 -11.57 5.09 -8.31
N ARG A 205 -11.02 6.05 -9.05
CA ARG A 205 -10.53 5.85 -10.42
C ARG A 205 -9.29 4.98 -10.44
N ASP A 206 -8.40 5.17 -9.48
CA ASP A 206 -7.20 4.37 -9.29
C ASP A 206 -7.55 2.90 -8.99
N VAL A 207 -8.48 2.66 -8.07
CA VAL A 207 -8.99 1.32 -7.75
C VAL A 207 -9.64 0.66 -8.97
N GLN A 208 -10.51 1.38 -9.69
CA GLN A 208 -11.18 0.86 -10.89
C GLN A 208 -10.19 0.49 -11.99
N THR A 209 -9.22 1.37 -12.27
CA THR A 209 -8.27 1.15 -13.37
C THR A 209 -7.25 0.06 -13.07
N VAL A 210 -6.74 -0.02 -11.83
CA VAL A 210 -5.85 -1.12 -11.43
C VAL A 210 -6.63 -2.43 -11.32
N GLY A 211 -7.88 -2.41 -10.88
CA GLY A 211 -8.78 -3.57 -10.88
C GLY A 211 -9.01 -4.12 -12.28
N GLU A 212 -9.25 -3.24 -13.26
CA GLU A 212 -9.40 -3.64 -14.67
C GLU A 212 -8.10 -4.21 -15.26
N PHE A 213 -6.94 -3.64 -14.92
CA PHE A 213 -5.65 -4.21 -15.28
C PHE A 213 -5.51 -5.65 -14.74
N ILE A 214 -5.84 -5.88 -13.45
CA ILE A 214 -5.78 -7.20 -12.82
C ILE A 214 -6.69 -8.19 -13.55
N ARG A 215 -7.96 -7.81 -13.81
CA ARG A 215 -8.91 -8.65 -14.54
C ARG A 215 -8.37 -9.02 -15.93
N LEU A 216 -7.85 -8.03 -16.65
CA LEU A 216 -7.31 -8.23 -18.00
C LEU A 216 -6.08 -9.14 -17.98
N TYR A 217 -5.18 -8.96 -16.99
CA TYR A 217 -4.02 -9.82 -16.81
C TYR A 217 -4.42 -11.27 -16.54
N LEU A 218 -5.36 -11.49 -15.59
CA LEU A 218 -5.87 -12.83 -15.27
C LEU A 218 -6.45 -13.53 -16.51
N THR A 219 -7.13 -12.78 -17.40
CA THR A 219 -7.71 -13.30 -18.63
C THR A 219 -6.63 -13.65 -19.68
N ARG A 220 -5.69 -12.75 -19.92
CA ARG A 220 -4.69 -12.92 -20.99
C ARG A 220 -3.63 -13.98 -20.66
N TYR A 221 -3.34 -14.17 -19.37
CA TYR A 221 -2.32 -15.10 -18.90
C TYR A 221 -2.90 -16.37 -18.25
N ASP A 222 -4.21 -16.62 -18.43
CA ASP A 222 -4.91 -17.80 -17.90
C ASP A 222 -4.66 -18.04 -16.40
N ARG A 223 -4.86 -16.96 -15.59
CA ARG A 223 -4.59 -17.02 -14.15
C ARG A 223 -5.85 -16.88 -13.28
N TRP A 224 -7.04 -17.09 -13.86
CA TRP A 224 -8.31 -17.00 -13.13
C TRP A 224 -8.40 -18.00 -11.98
N LEU A 225 -7.85 -19.20 -12.13
CA LEU A 225 -7.86 -20.24 -11.11
C LEU A 225 -6.70 -20.15 -10.11
N SER A 226 -5.73 -19.26 -10.33
CA SER A 226 -4.61 -19.09 -9.39
C SER A 226 -5.09 -18.51 -8.06
N PRO A 227 -4.51 -18.96 -6.92
CA PRO A 227 -4.63 -18.24 -5.66
C PRO A 227 -4.07 -16.82 -5.81
N LYS A 228 -4.87 -15.81 -5.43
CA LYS A 228 -4.59 -14.40 -5.75
C LYS A 228 -4.26 -13.61 -4.50
N PHE A 229 -3.20 -12.81 -4.60
CA PHE A 229 -2.72 -11.93 -3.55
C PHE A 229 -2.51 -10.52 -4.07
N LEU A 230 -2.68 -9.54 -3.18
CA LEU A 230 -2.24 -8.17 -3.39
C LEU A 230 -1.10 -7.83 -2.43
N ALA A 231 -0.15 -7.03 -2.87
CA ALA A 231 0.86 -6.43 -2.02
C ALA A 231 0.96 -4.93 -2.33
N GLY A 232 0.66 -4.10 -1.33
CA GLY A 232 0.72 -2.65 -1.46
C GLY A 232 1.58 -2.01 -0.39
N GLU A 233 2.28 -0.93 -0.75
CA GLU A 233 3.05 -0.12 0.18
C GLU A 233 2.51 1.31 0.24
N SER A 234 2.47 1.91 1.45
CA SER A 234 2.07 3.30 1.64
C SER A 234 0.62 3.53 1.15
N TYR A 235 0.34 4.56 0.35
CA TYR A 235 -0.95 4.73 -0.33
C TYR A 235 -1.36 3.47 -1.14
N GLY A 236 -0.42 2.64 -1.59
CA GLY A 236 -0.74 1.34 -2.21
C GLY A 236 -1.55 0.42 -1.30
N THR A 237 -1.48 0.59 0.01
CA THR A 237 -2.34 -0.13 0.97
C THR A 237 -3.78 0.38 0.93
N THR A 238 -3.97 1.70 0.77
CA THR A 238 -5.29 2.31 0.50
C THR A 238 -5.91 1.72 -0.77
N ARG A 239 -5.11 1.65 -1.86
CA ARG A 239 -5.50 1.00 -3.13
C ARG A 239 -5.86 -0.46 -2.92
N ALA A 240 -5.03 -1.25 -2.23
CA ALA A 240 -5.28 -2.67 -2.00
C ALA A 240 -6.54 -2.92 -1.17
N ALA A 241 -6.82 -2.07 -0.17
CA ALA A 241 -8.07 -2.12 0.59
C ALA A 241 -9.29 -1.81 -0.29
N GLY A 242 -9.22 -0.80 -1.16
CA GLY A 242 -10.27 -0.52 -2.15
C GLY A 242 -10.46 -1.67 -3.16
N LEU A 243 -9.34 -2.22 -3.66
CA LEU A 243 -9.35 -3.36 -4.59
C LEU A 243 -9.97 -4.61 -3.97
N SER A 244 -9.86 -4.82 -2.66
CA SER A 244 -10.41 -6.02 -2.01
C SER A 244 -11.92 -6.17 -2.21
N GLU A 245 -12.67 -5.09 -2.09
CA GLU A 245 -14.11 -5.05 -2.34
C GLU A 245 -14.42 -4.94 -3.84
N HIS A 246 -13.67 -4.10 -4.57
CA HIS A 246 -13.87 -3.92 -6.00
C HIS A 246 -13.71 -5.23 -6.78
N LEU A 247 -12.64 -5.97 -6.55
CA LEU A 247 -12.38 -7.24 -7.23
C LEU A 247 -13.43 -8.31 -6.87
N LEU A 248 -13.80 -8.40 -5.58
CA LEU A 248 -14.84 -9.33 -5.11
C LEU A 248 -16.18 -9.06 -5.82
N ASN A 249 -16.58 -7.79 -5.92
CA ASN A 249 -17.79 -7.38 -6.63
C ASN A 249 -17.75 -7.69 -8.14
N HIS A 250 -16.56 -7.93 -8.70
CA HIS A 250 -16.35 -8.32 -10.10
C HIS A 250 -16.00 -9.82 -10.26
N GLY A 251 -16.28 -10.65 -9.25
CA GLY A 251 -16.10 -12.10 -9.29
C GLY A 251 -14.64 -12.55 -9.15
N ILE A 252 -13.76 -11.70 -8.61
CA ILE A 252 -12.35 -12.01 -8.36
C ILE A 252 -12.13 -12.00 -6.85
N ASP A 253 -12.08 -13.17 -6.25
CA ASP A 253 -11.76 -13.34 -4.83
C ASP A 253 -10.24 -13.37 -4.58
N LEU A 254 -9.84 -12.91 -3.41
CA LEU A 254 -8.46 -12.87 -2.96
C LEU A 254 -8.22 -13.90 -1.86
N ASN A 255 -7.07 -14.57 -1.90
CA ASN A 255 -6.58 -15.41 -0.81
C ASN A 255 -5.95 -14.58 0.30
N GLY A 256 -5.30 -13.47 -0.06
CA GLY A 256 -4.75 -12.58 0.95
C GLY A 256 -4.23 -11.25 0.44
N ILE A 257 -3.97 -10.34 1.39
CA ILE A 257 -3.42 -9.01 1.12
C ILE A 257 -2.25 -8.75 2.07
N ILE A 258 -1.15 -8.24 1.52
CA ILE A 258 0.05 -7.84 2.25
C ILE A 258 0.11 -6.31 2.23
N PHE A 259 -0.06 -5.69 3.38
CA PHE A 259 0.05 -4.25 3.58
C PHE A 259 1.42 -3.92 4.18
N ILE A 260 2.21 -3.13 3.47
CA ILE A 260 3.53 -2.66 3.89
C ILE A 260 3.43 -1.17 4.19
N SER A 261 3.81 -0.77 5.41
CA SER A 261 3.78 0.63 5.86
C SER A 261 2.44 1.30 5.57
N SER A 262 1.38 0.77 6.20
CA SER A 262 0.00 0.96 5.79
C SER A 262 -0.59 2.32 6.22
N VAL A 263 -1.49 2.83 5.35
CA VAL A 263 -2.44 3.89 5.68
C VAL A 263 -3.81 3.53 5.09
N LEU A 264 -4.78 3.21 5.96
CA LEU A 264 -6.16 2.93 5.57
C LEU A 264 -7.10 4.04 6.04
N ASP A 265 -6.83 4.65 7.19
CA ASP A 265 -7.53 5.82 7.72
C ASP A 265 -6.59 7.01 7.78
N PHE A 266 -6.83 8.00 6.92
CA PHE A 266 -5.99 9.20 6.83
C PHE A 266 -6.15 10.14 8.03
N ALA A 267 -7.19 10.00 8.86
CA ALA A 267 -7.29 10.72 10.12
C ALA A 267 -6.12 10.38 11.06
N THR A 268 -5.56 9.19 10.95
CA THR A 268 -4.46 8.71 11.80
C THR A 268 -3.12 9.38 11.53
N ILE A 269 -2.96 10.02 10.35
CA ILE A 269 -1.69 10.63 9.92
C ILE A 269 -1.83 12.10 9.51
N SER A 270 -3.06 12.60 9.28
CA SER A 270 -3.29 13.97 8.79
C SER A 270 -3.46 14.93 9.95
N GLN A 271 -2.52 15.87 10.07
CA GLN A 271 -2.57 16.95 11.06
C GLN A 271 -3.43 18.09 10.53
N GLY A 272 -4.10 18.80 11.41
CA GLY A 272 -4.87 19.99 11.09
C GLY A 272 -6.24 20.04 11.76
N GLY A 273 -6.77 21.24 11.88
CA GLY A 273 -8.02 21.49 12.59
C GLY A 273 -7.93 21.06 14.06
N SER A 274 -8.93 20.31 14.51
CA SER A 274 -9.00 19.74 15.87
C SER A 274 -8.66 18.25 15.92
N ASN A 275 -7.94 17.73 14.92
CA ASN A 275 -7.55 16.32 14.89
C ASN A 275 -6.30 16.08 15.73
N ASP A 276 -6.47 15.60 16.93
CA ASP A 276 -5.37 15.26 17.84
C ASP A 276 -4.82 13.83 17.65
N LEU A 277 -5.49 13.01 16.87
CA LEU A 277 -5.15 11.59 16.70
C LEU A 277 -3.72 11.34 16.18
N PRO A 278 -3.20 12.08 15.18
CA PRO A 278 -1.83 11.87 14.72
C PRO A 278 -0.78 12.07 15.81
N PHE A 279 -0.95 13.09 16.67
CA PHE A 279 0.03 13.36 17.74
C PHE A 279 0.14 12.20 18.74
N ILE A 280 -0.99 11.52 19.01
CA ILE A 280 -1.04 10.32 19.83
C ILE A 280 -0.32 9.16 19.13
N LEU A 281 -0.59 8.95 17.84
CA LEU A 281 -0.18 7.76 17.12
C LEU A 281 1.26 7.81 16.59
N PHE A 282 1.84 9.01 16.41
CA PHE A 282 3.25 9.15 16.03
C PHE A 282 4.21 8.96 17.22
N LEU A 283 3.75 9.16 18.46
CA LEU A 283 4.61 9.16 19.64
C LEU A 283 5.47 7.90 19.80
N PRO A 284 4.95 6.67 19.61
CA PRO A 284 5.78 5.47 19.71
C PRO A 284 6.88 5.41 18.63
N SER A 285 6.64 5.93 17.41
CA SER A 285 7.68 6.04 16.36
C SER A 285 8.73 7.10 16.72
N TYR A 286 8.34 8.22 17.34
CA TYR A 286 9.30 9.20 17.87
C TYR A 286 10.21 8.58 18.92
N THR A 287 9.65 7.81 19.86
CA THR A 287 10.43 7.11 20.88
C THR A 287 11.38 6.09 20.26
N SER A 288 10.93 5.31 19.26
CA SER A 288 11.79 4.38 18.53
C SER A 288 12.96 5.10 17.84
N THR A 289 12.68 6.24 17.22
CA THR A 289 13.68 7.08 16.55
C THR A 289 14.68 7.66 17.54
N ALA A 290 14.20 8.21 18.66
CA ALA A 290 15.07 8.72 19.73
C ALA A 290 15.96 7.61 20.33
N ALA A 291 15.42 6.40 20.48
CA ALA A 291 16.20 5.22 20.91
C ALA A 291 17.30 4.87 19.91
N HIS A 292 16.99 4.85 18.61
CA HIS A 292 17.96 4.58 17.54
C HIS A 292 19.14 5.57 17.61
N HIS A 293 18.86 6.85 17.77
CA HIS A 293 19.87 7.91 17.88
C HIS A 293 20.49 8.05 19.28
N LYS A 294 20.20 7.11 20.20
CA LYS A 294 20.72 7.10 21.57
C LYS A 294 20.45 8.41 22.33
N LYS A 295 19.30 9.02 22.09
CA LYS A 295 18.87 10.26 22.74
C LYS A 295 17.98 10.02 23.96
N LEU A 296 17.37 8.84 24.10
CA LEU A 296 16.58 8.47 25.28
C LEU A 296 17.48 8.30 26.52
N ASP A 297 16.89 8.51 27.69
CA ASP A 297 17.58 8.22 28.95
C ASP A 297 17.92 6.73 29.09
N ALA A 298 18.94 6.45 29.93
CA ALA A 298 19.47 5.10 30.10
C ALA A 298 18.45 4.09 30.65
N GLU A 299 17.40 4.55 31.35
CA GLU A 299 16.36 3.68 31.89
C GLU A 299 15.47 3.17 30.77
N LEU A 300 14.99 4.07 29.89
CA LEU A 300 14.18 3.73 28.74
C LEU A 300 14.95 2.87 27.71
N MET A 301 16.27 3.01 27.66
CA MET A 301 17.12 2.22 26.77
C MET A 301 17.37 0.77 27.25
N LYS A 302 17.12 0.44 28.52
CA LYS A 302 17.39 -0.91 29.05
C LYS A 302 16.57 -2.01 28.44
N ASP A 303 15.29 -1.72 28.14
CA ASP A 303 14.34 -2.66 27.55
C ASP A 303 13.43 -1.92 26.58
N ARG A 304 13.79 -1.96 25.30
CA ARG A 304 13.05 -1.27 24.24
C ARG A 304 11.61 -1.77 24.12
N SER A 305 11.36 -3.07 24.29
CA SER A 305 10.03 -3.64 24.19
C SER A 305 9.12 -3.14 25.30
N LYS A 306 9.63 -3.10 26.54
CA LYS A 306 8.92 -2.55 27.69
C LYS A 306 8.65 -1.06 27.52
N THR A 307 9.64 -0.30 27.07
CA THR A 307 9.50 1.14 26.79
C THR A 307 8.44 1.39 25.74
N GLN A 308 8.42 0.63 24.64
CA GLN A 308 7.40 0.77 23.60
C GLN A 308 5.98 0.48 24.14
N ALA A 309 5.81 -0.59 24.92
CA ALA A 309 4.52 -0.91 25.54
C ALA A 309 4.07 0.19 26.52
N GLU A 310 4.97 0.75 27.30
CA GLU A 310 4.70 1.87 28.21
C GLU A 310 4.24 3.11 27.45
N VAL A 311 4.98 3.49 26.39
CA VAL A 311 4.68 4.67 25.56
C VAL A 311 3.36 4.52 24.84
N GLN A 312 3.09 3.36 24.22
CA GLN A 312 1.81 3.08 23.57
C GLN A 312 0.62 3.20 24.52
N ASN A 313 0.73 2.60 25.71
CA ASN A 313 -0.32 2.70 26.71
C ASN A 313 -0.52 4.16 27.17
N TRP A 314 0.57 4.87 27.47
CA TRP A 314 0.49 6.27 27.88
C TRP A 314 -0.11 7.18 26.79
N ALA A 315 0.25 6.93 25.52
CA ALA A 315 -0.26 7.69 24.38
C ALA A 315 -1.80 7.67 24.29
N VAL A 316 -2.41 6.49 24.44
CA VAL A 316 -3.86 6.33 24.30
C VAL A 316 -4.64 6.58 25.59
N THR A 317 -3.97 6.80 26.71
CA THR A 317 -4.60 7.06 28.01
C THR A 317 -4.36 8.49 28.49
N GLU A 318 -3.27 8.75 29.16
CA GLU A 318 -2.97 10.04 29.79
C GLU A 318 -2.74 11.15 28.76
N TYR A 319 -1.97 10.88 27.68
CA TYR A 319 -1.67 11.88 26.67
C TYR A 319 -2.91 12.23 25.83
N ALA A 320 -3.69 11.24 25.39
CA ALA A 320 -4.98 11.46 24.72
C ALA A 320 -5.93 12.29 25.59
N SER A 321 -6.03 11.97 26.88
CA SER A 321 -6.85 12.73 27.83
C SER A 321 -6.35 14.18 28.01
N ALA A 322 -5.03 14.36 28.04
CA ALA A 322 -4.42 15.69 28.14
C ALA A 322 -4.73 16.56 26.92
N LEU A 323 -4.59 16.00 25.71
CA LEU A 323 -4.93 16.69 24.47
C LEU A 323 -6.41 17.07 24.39
N ALA A 324 -7.31 16.16 24.82
CA ALA A 324 -8.76 16.41 24.85
C ALA A 324 -9.17 17.53 25.82
N ARG A 325 -8.36 17.82 26.86
CA ARG A 325 -8.59 18.96 27.78
C ARG A 325 -8.25 20.32 27.14
N GLY A 326 -7.43 20.34 26.08
CA GLY A 326 -7.05 21.56 25.39
C GLY A 326 -6.56 22.66 26.35
N ASP A 327 -7.06 23.88 26.20
CA ASP A 327 -6.68 25.05 27.02
C ASP A 327 -7.09 24.97 28.50
N THR A 328 -7.88 23.98 28.89
CA THR A 328 -8.24 23.74 30.29
C THR A 328 -7.16 22.97 31.05
N LEU A 329 -6.19 22.36 30.36
CA LEU A 329 -5.04 21.69 30.97
C LEU A 329 -4.00 22.74 31.41
N LYS A 330 -3.85 22.95 32.72
CA LYS A 330 -3.01 24.00 33.31
C LYS A 330 -2.23 23.52 34.53
N GLY A 331 -1.30 24.36 34.99
CA GLY A 331 -0.56 24.16 36.23
C GLY A 331 0.24 22.84 36.24
N ASP A 332 0.25 22.17 37.37
CA ASP A 332 1.04 20.97 37.61
C ASP A 332 0.64 19.80 36.70
N ASP A 333 -0.63 19.68 36.34
CA ASP A 333 -1.11 18.64 35.41
C ASP A 333 -0.46 18.81 34.01
N ARG A 334 -0.41 20.07 33.51
CA ARG A 334 0.24 20.36 32.25
C ARG A 334 1.74 20.12 32.32
N ALA A 335 2.40 20.59 33.38
CA ALA A 335 3.82 20.40 33.58
C ALA A 335 4.22 18.91 33.62
N ALA A 336 3.41 18.07 34.27
CA ALA A 336 3.63 16.63 34.32
C ALA A 336 3.56 15.98 32.92
N VAL A 337 2.60 16.39 32.07
CA VAL A 337 2.46 15.89 30.70
C VAL A 337 3.63 16.39 29.83
N VAL A 338 4.01 17.66 29.93
CA VAL A 338 5.16 18.24 29.22
C VAL A 338 6.43 17.44 29.55
N LYS A 339 6.72 17.21 30.82
CA LYS A 339 7.90 16.46 31.26
C LYS A 339 7.92 15.03 30.71
N LYS A 340 6.77 14.34 30.74
CA LYS A 340 6.68 12.95 30.28
C LYS A 340 6.78 12.85 28.76
N LEU A 341 6.16 13.76 28.01
CA LEU A 341 6.28 13.83 26.55
C LEU A 341 7.71 14.18 26.11
N ALA A 342 8.36 15.13 26.79
CA ALA A 342 9.78 15.46 26.58
C ALA A 342 10.69 14.24 26.79
N ARG A 343 10.44 13.45 27.84
CA ARG A 343 11.18 12.23 28.13
C ARG A 343 11.07 11.18 27.01
N TYR A 344 9.88 10.99 26.44
CA TYR A 344 9.65 9.99 25.39
C TYR A 344 10.12 10.44 24.00
N THR A 345 10.08 11.74 23.73
CA THR A 345 10.50 12.30 22.43
C THR A 345 11.97 12.71 22.42
N SER A 346 12.61 12.84 23.59
CA SER A 346 13.93 13.43 23.76
C SER A 346 14.04 14.89 23.28
N LEU A 347 12.93 15.59 23.20
CA LEU A 347 12.87 17.04 23.00
C LEU A 347 12.90 17.76 24.35
N SER A 348 13.31 19.02 24.36
CA SER A 348 13.28 19.82 25.59
C SER A 348 11.83 20.10 26.05
N GLU A 349 11.62 20.26 27.35
CA GLU A 349 10.33 20.65 27.91
C GLU A 349 9.83 21.99 27.34
N ASP A 350 10.73 22.93 27.06
CA ASP A 350 10.42 24.21 26.44
C ASP A 350 9.84 24.04 25.02
N ILE A 351 10.42 23.14 24.23
CA ILE A 351 9.92 22.80 22.89
C ILE A 351 8.52 22.16 22.98
N VAL A 352 8.36 21.19 23.85
CA VAL A 352 7.10 20.46 24.04
C VAL A 352 5.99 21.38 24.50
N ASP A 353 6.29 22.30 25.43
CA ASP A 353 5.30 23.27 25.92
C ASP A 353 4.92 24.32 24.86
N LYS A 354 5.89 24.85 24.12
CA LYS A 354 5.66 25.78 22.99
C LYS A 354 4.90 25.15 21.83
N ALA A 355 5.10 23.86 21.58
CA ALA A 355 4.33 23.09 20.60
C ALA A 355 2.90 22.80 21.09
N ASN A 356 2.50 23.31 22.25
CA ASN A 356 1.22 23.02 22.89
C ASN A 356 0.92 21.52 22.95
N LEU A 357 1.91 20.72 23.31
CA LEU A 357 1.91 19.25 23.36
C LEU A 357 1.72 18.55 22.00
N ARG A 358 1.54 19.28 20.89
CA ARG A 358 1.24 18.76 19.55
C ARG A 358 2.48 18.81 18.65
N ILE A 359 3.34 17.80 18.80
CA ILE A 359 4.61 17.71 18.07
C ILE A 359 4.33 17.14 16.67
N ALA A 360 4.41 18.00 15.65
CA ALA A 360 4.30 17.57 14.26
C ALA A 360 5.51 16.70 13.84
N PRO A 361 5.34 15.69 12.94
CA PRO A 361 6.46 14.90 12.44
C PRO A 361 7.58 15.73 11.84
N SER A 362 7.27 16.70 10.99
CA SER A 362 8.27 17.59 10.38
C SER A 362 9.08 18.36 11.44
N TYR A 363 8.39 18.78 12.50
CA TYR A 363 9.06 19.46 13.61
C TYR A 363 9.96 18.50 14.41
N PHE A 364 9.50 17.29 14.71
CA PHE A 364 10.30 16.25 15.35
C PHE A 364 11.53 15.89 14.52
N GLU A 365 11.37 15.72 13.19
CA GLU A 365 12.47 15.44 12.25
C GLU A 365 13.60 16.47 12.35
N LYS A 366 13.27 17.73 12.60
CA LYS A 366 14.26 18.81 12.75
C LYS A 366 14.85 18.91 14.15
N GLN A 367 14.06 18.69 15.18
CA GLN A 367 14.45 19.04 16.55
C GLN A 367 15.22 17.93 17.25
N LEU A 368 14.99 16.65 16.90
CA LEU A 368 15.66 15.54 17.58
C LEU A 368 17.19 15.64 17.54
N LEU A 369 17.77 16.09 16.42
CA LEU A 369 19.22 16.25 16.21
C LEU A 369 19.61 17.70 15.89
N GLY A 370 18.76 18.66 16.28
CA GLY A 370 18.86 20.06 15.86
C GLY A 370 20.13 20.81 16.32
N ASP A 371 20.78 20.37 17.39
CA ASP A 371 22.04 20.90 17.92
C ASP A 371 23.20 20.83 16.89
N GLY A 372 23.17 19.90 15.95
CA GLY A 372 24.16 19.73 14.90
C GLY A 372 23.71 20.19 13.51
N ARG A 373 22.64 20.98 13.38
CA ARG A 373 21.99 21.29 12.10
C ARG A 373 21.67 20.02 11.30
N ARG A 374 21.22 18.98 12.00
CA ARG A 374 20.90 17.68 11.41
C ARG A 374 19.41 17.43 11.47
N ILE A 375 18.88 16.80 10.42
CA ILE A 375 17.52 16.34 10.34
C ILE A 375 17.50 14.83 10.17
N VAL A 376 16.47 14.18 10.71
CA VAL A 376 16.20 12.77 10.43
C VAL A 376 15.24 12.63 9.26
N GLY A 377 15.27 11.49 8.58
CA GLY A 377 14.42 11.23 7.42
C GLY A 377 12.97 10.94 7.83
N ARG A 378 12.02 11.36 6.99
CA ARG A 378 10.59 11.07 7.17
C ARG A 378 10.27 9.61 6.85
N PHE A 379 10.79 9.10 5.73
CA PHE A 379 10.56 7.70 5.35
C PHE A 379 11.42 6.74 6.17
N ASP A 380 12.59 7.15 6.61
CA ASP A 380 13.39 6.37 7.55
C ASP A 380 14.16 7.31 8.49
N ALA A 381 13.64 7.42 9.69
CA ALA A 381 14.18 8.34 10.68
C ALA A 381 15.53 7.88 11.28
N ARG A 382 16.08 6.76 10.85
CA ARG A 382 17.48 6.35 11.14
C ARG A 382 18.46 7.16 10.30
N LEU A 383 18.06 7.60 9.11
CA LEU A 383 18.91 8.32 8.16
C LEU A 383 18.95 9.81 8.49
N ILE A 384 20.13 10.40 8.31
CA ILE A 384 20.41 11.76 8.72
C ILE A 384 20.83 12.61 7.52
N GLY A 385 20.34 13.84 7.47
CA GLY A 385 20.79 14.87 6.54
C GLY A 385 21.27 16.14 7.25
N VAL A 386 21.90 17.03 6.49
CA VAL A 386 22.28 18.37 6.97
C VAL A 386 21.17 19.34 6.59
N ASP A 387 20.60 20.03 7.58
CA ASP A 387 19.54 21.00 7.36
C ASP A 387 20.12 22.33 6.82
N PRO A 388 19.81 22.73 5.58
CA PRO A 388 20.26 24.02 5.05
C PRO A 388 19.48 25.20 5.63
N GLN A 389 18.30 24.95 6.26
CA GLN A 389 17.40 25.97 6.78
C GLN A 389 16.94 25.65 8.21
N PRO A 390 17.85 25.69 9.21
CA PRO A 390 17.55 25.25 10.57
C PRO A 390 16.42 26.03 11.27
N LEU A 391 16.11 27.24 10.81
CA LEU A 391 15.06 28.09 11.38
C LEU A 391 13.69 27.95 10.71
N SER A 392 13.56 27.17 9.62
CA SER A 392 12.24 26.88 9.01
C SER A 392 11.44 25.90 9.87
N GLU A 393 10.11 25.90 9.74
CA GLU A 393 9.24 24.94 10.43
C GLU A 393 9.43 23.51 9.89
N ASP A 394 9.49 23.39 8.56
CA ASP A 394 9.64 22.10 7.87
C ASP A 394 11.08 21.84 7.43
N PRO A 395 11.50 20.57 7.35
CA PRO A 395 12.74 20.18 6.68
C PRO A 395 12.76 20.63 5.23
N ALA A 396 13.91 21.18 4.75
CA ALA A 396 14.06 21.60 3.37
C ALA A 396 14.01 20.42 2.37
N PHE A 397 14.29 19.21 2.83
CA PHE A 397 14.23 17.97 2.07
C PHE A 397 14.18 16.77 3.02
N ASP A 398 13.75 15.61 2.52
CA ASP A 398 13.84 14.34 3.24
C ASP A 398 15.15 13.62 2.88
N PRO A 399 16.09 13.46 3.81
CA PRO A 399 17.35 12.77 3.54
C PRO A 399 17.14 11.32 3.11
N SER A 400 16.18 10.61 3.70
CA SER A 400 15.91 9.22 3.33
C SER A 400 15.45 9.09 1.89
N PHE A 401 14.55 9.97 1.42
CA PHE A 401 14.08 9.96 0.05
C PHE A 401 15.16 10.38 -0.96
N SER A 402 15.95 11.39 -0.60
CA SER A 402 17.02 11.93 -1.47
C SER A 402 18.12 10.90 -1.78
N TYR A 403 18.39 9.96 -0.88
CA TYR A 403 19.35 8.89 -1.13
C TYR A 403 18.82 7.85 -2.13
N TYR A 404 17.55 7.54 -2.09
CA TYR A 404 16.98 6.43 -2.85
C TYR A 404 16.50 6.80 -4.25
N LEU A 405 15.84 7.95 -4.43
CA LEU A 405 15.18 8.29 -5.70
C LEU A 405 16.11 8.19 -6.93
N PRO A 406 17.30 8.81 -6.98
CA PRO A 406 18.17 8.71 -8.15
C PRO A 406 18.72 7.29 -8.35
N ALA A 407 18.95 6.55 -7.28
CA ALA A 407 19.44 5.18 -7.34
C ALA A 407 18.41 4.23 -7.96
N TYR A 408 17.16 4.25 -7.47
CA TYR A 408 16.08 3.43 -8.01
C TYR A 408 15.72 3.78 -9.45
N THR A 409 15.63 5.07 -9.77
CA THR A 409 15.30 5.52 -11.14
C THR A 409 16.36 5.07 -12.13
N SER A 410 17.65 5.31 -11.84
CA SER A 410 18.73 4.97 -12.77
C SER A 410 18.92 3.45 -12.94
N THR A 411 18.79 2.69 -11.85
CA THR A 411 18.94 1.23 -11.94
C THR A 411 17.72 0.58 -12.59
N MET A 412 16.50 1.06 -12.36
CA MET A 412 15.32 0.53 -13.05
C MET A 412 15.37 0.79 -14.55
N THR A 413 15.75 2.00 -14.95
CA THR A 413 15.92 2.34 -16.38
C THR A 413 16.97 1.44 -17.04
N ALA A 414 18.12 1.25 -16.39
CA ALA A 414 19.16 0.37 -16.88
C ALA A 414 18.73 -1.11 -16.90
N TYR A 415 17.99 -1.56 -15.91
CA TYR A 415 17.48 -2.92 -15.80
C TYR A 415 16.45 -3.23 -16.88
N ALA A 416 15.46 -2.35 -17.07
CA ALA A 416 14.46 -2.48 -18.11
C ALA A 416 15.12 -2.63 -19.49
N HIS A 417 16.06 -1.75 -19.83
CA HIS A 417 16.72 -1.75 -21.12
C HIS A 417 17.70 -2.92 -21.29
N ARG A 418 18.62 -3.12 -20.34
CA ARG A 418 19.76 -4.05 -20.53
C ARG A 418 19.40 -5.50 -20.26
N VAL A 419 18.53 -5.75 -19.28
CA VAL A 419 18.22 -7.10 -18.78
C VAL A 419 16.86 -7.56 -19.27
N LEU A 420 15.81 -6.76 -19.03
CA LEU A 420 14.46 -7.08 -19.46
C LEU A 420 14.21 -6.81 -20.95
N LYS A 421 15.16 -6.18 -21.66
CA LYS A 421 15.08 -5.88 -23.10
C LYS A 421 13.85 -5.08 -23.51
N PHE A 422 13.34 -4.26 -22.61
CA PHE A 422 12.25 -3.32 -22.87
C PHE A 422 12.84 -1.94 -23.18
N GLU A 423 12.58 -1.44 -24.38
CA GLU A 423 13.09 -0.15 -24.85
C GLU A 423 12.00 0.91 -24.83
N SER A 424 12.31 2.06 -24.25
CA SER A 424 11.43 3.22 -24.19
C SER A 424 12.23 4.51 -24.04
N ASP A 425 11.91 5.52 -24.85
CA ASP A 425 12.44 6.88 -24.70
C ASP A 425 11.66 7.72 -23.68
N LEU A 426 10.57 7.17 -23.13
CA LEU A 426 9.83 7.85 -22.09
C LEU A 426 10.65 7.91 -20.79
N PRO A 427 10.56 9.01 -20.02
CA PRO A 427 11.13 9.03 -18.68
C PRO A 427 10.39 8.02 -17.79
N TYR A 428 11.19 7.23 -17.02
CA TYR A 428 10.65 6.36 -15.99
C TYR A 428 10.30 7.19 -14.76
N GLU A 429 9.01 7.40 -14.52
CA GLU A 429 8.49 8.21 -13.43
C GLU A 429 8.42 7.40 -12.13
N SER A 430 9.55 7.24 -11.45
CA SER A 430 9.62 6.51 -10.16
C SER A 430 8.71 7.12 -9.10
N LEU A 431 8.57 8.46 -9.11
CA LEU A 431 7.58 9.23 -8.36
C LEU A 431 7.10 10.40 -9.21
N ALA A 432 5.89 10.31 -9.71
CA ALA A 432 5.30 11.31 -10.60
C ALA A 432 4.97 12.65 -9.91
N GLY A 433 4.87 12.66 -8.58
CA GLY A 433 4.68 13.89 -7.79
C GLY A 433 3.49 14.73 -8.28
N GLY A 434 3.76 15.97 -8.66
CA GLY A 434 2.73 16.91 -9.12
C GLY A 434 2.02 16.50 -10.42
N ARG A 435 2.55 15.54 -11.19
CA ARG A 435 1.92 15.07 -12.45
C ARG A 435 0.66 14.26 -12.26
N VAL A 436 0.36 13.83 -11.04
CA VAL A 436 -0.88 13.13 -10.68
C VAL A 436 -1.79 14.00 -9.81
N GLN A 437 -1.62 15.31 -9.87
CA GLN A 437 -2.43 16.26 -9.13
C GLN A 437 -3.40 17.03 -10.06
N PRO A 438 -4.58 17.47 -9.54
CA PRO A 438 -5.07 17.21 -8.17
C PRO A 438 -5.53 15.76 -8.00
N TRP A 439 -5.18 15.14 -6.88
CA TRP A 439 -5.62 13.80 -6.53
C TRP A 439 -6.88 13.86 -5.68
N SER A 440 -8.01 13.36 -6.20
CA SER A 440 -9.26 13.31 -5.46
C SER A 440 -9.24 12.18 -4.44
N LEU A 441 -9.51 12.51 -3.18
CA LEU A 441 -9.75 11.53 -2.13
C LEU A 441 -11.21 11.04 -2.11
N GLY A 442 -12.08 11.58 -2.99
CA GLY A 442 -13.49 11.18 -3.10
C GLY A 442 -14.39 11.69 -1.96
N ARG A 443 -13.84 12.48 -1.05
CA ARG A 443 -14.54 13.00 0.13
C ARG A 443 -14.22 14.46 0.44
N GLU A 444 -14.03 15.28 -0.58
CA GLU A 444 -13.72 16.69 -0.42
C GLU A 444 -14.81 17.36 0.44
N GLY A 445 -14.39 17.93 1.58
CA GLY A 445 -15.28 18.57 2.55
C GLY A 445 -16.06 17.65 3.49
N GLN A 446 -15.83 16.33 3.45
CA GLN A 446 -16.56 15.34 4.28
C GLN A 446 -15.68 14.60 5.31
N GLY A 447 -14.50 15.13 5.62
CA GLY A 447 -13.56 14.53 6.55
C GLY A 447 -12.39 13.82 5.87
N PHE A 448 -11.74 12.91 6.59
CA PHE A 448 -10.59 12.16 6.09
C PHE A 448 -11.03 10.92 5.29
N LEU A 449 -10.22 10.53 4.31
CA LEU A 449 -10.39 9.24 3.63
C LEU A 449 -10.18 8.10 4.64
N ASP A 450 -11.12 7.16 4.67
CA ASP A 450 -11.04 5.93 5.45
C ASP A 450 -11.52 4.75 4.61
N VAL A 451 -10.62 3.82 4.29
CA VAL A 451 -10.90 2.59 3.54
C VAL A 451 -10.84 1.33 4.43
N ALA A 452 -10.61 1.47 5.73
CA ALA A 452 -10.62 0.35 6.66
C ALA A 452 -12.01 -0.33 6.74
N PRO A 453 -13.14 0.41 6.71
CA PRO A 453 -14.47 -0.21 6.60
C PRO A 453 -14.66 -1.02 5.30
N THR A 454 -14.07 -0.58 4.19
CA THR A 454 -14.11 -1.30 2.90
C THR A 454 -13.39 -2.65 3.01
N LEU A 455 -12.17 -2.67 3.56
CA LEU A 455 -11.45 -3.91 3.84
C LEU A 455 -12.24 -4.83 4.79
N ALA A 456 -12.84 -4.26 5.85
CA ALA A 456 -13.61 -5.04 6.81
C ALA A 456 -14.87 -5.67 6.18
N ARG A 457 -15.53 -5.00 5.20
CA ARG A 457 -16.63 -5.59 4.41
C ARG A 457 -16.12 -6.73 3.55
N ALA A 458 -15.06 -6.52 2.78
CA ALA A 458 -14.47 -7.57 1.95
C ALA A 458 -14.08 -8.81 2.77
N MET A 459 -13.53 -8.63 3.98
CA MET A 459 -13.23 -9.76 4.89
C MET A 459 -14.47 -10.48 5.40
N ARG A 460 -15.61 -9.79 5.56
CA ARG A 460 -16.89 -10.44 5.96
C ARG A 460 -17.48 -11.24 4.81
N GLU A 461 -17.37 -10.74 3.60
CA GLU A 461 -17.91 -11.37 2.38
C GLU A 461 -16.99 -12.48 1.85
N ASN A 462 -15.68 -12.37 2.09
CA ASN A 462 -14.67 -13.41 1.85
C ASN A 462 -13.98 -13.79 3.18
N PRO A 463 -14.60 -14.60 4.05
CA PRO A 463 -14.09 -14.89 5.39
C PRO A 463 -12.84 -15.79 5.41
N LYS A 464 -12.41 -16.30 4.27
CA LYS A 464 -11.15 -17.05 4.13
C LYS A 464 -9.96 -16.16 3.79
N MET A 465 -10.20 -14.93 3.33
CA MET A 465 -9.15 -13.98 3.00
C MET A 465 -8.31 -13.65 4.24
N LYS A 466 -7.00 -13.76 4.10
CA LYS A 466 -6.03 -13.38 5.14
C LYS A 466 -5.44 -12.01 4.87
N VAL A 467 -5.02 -11.32 5.93
CA VAL A 467 -4.43 -9.99 5.83
C VAL A 467 -3.18 -9.92 6.70
N MET A 468 -2.09 -9.44 6.13
CA MET A 468 -0.83 -9.22 6.82
C MET A 468 -0.48 -7.74 6.79
N PHE A 469 -0.16 -7.17 7.95
CA PHE A 469 0.37 -5.82 8.09
C PHE A 469 1.84 -5.88 8.50
N ALA A 470 2.70 -5.22 7.74
CA ALA A 470 4.14 -5.09 7.97
C ALA A 470 4.49 -3.61 8.17
N SER A 471 5.15 -3.25 9.28
CA SER A 471 5.52 -1.85 9.56
C SER A 471 6.90 -1.75 10.18
N GLY A 472 7.63 -0.66 9.85
CA GLY A 472 8.90 -0.31 10.45
C GLY A 472 8.76 0.55 11.70
N TYR A 473 9.65 0.37 12.67
CA TYR A 473 9.62 1.11 13.94
C TYR A 473 9.90 2.61 13.78
N THR A 474 10.70 3.00 12.78
CA THR A 474 11.18 4.38 12.57
C THR A 474 10.55 5.06 11.36
N ASP A 475 9.36 4.57 10.94
CA ASP A 475 8.54 5.19 9.89
C ASP A 475 7.83 6.43 10.46
N LEU A 476 8.12 7.62 9.90
CA LEU A 476 7.45 8.88 10.22
C LEU A 476 6.53 9.35 9.08
N ALA A 477 6.31 8.51 8.06
CA ALA A 477 5.32 8.74 7.03
C ALA A 477 3.98 8.07 7.35
N THR A 478 4.04 6.79 7.77
CA THR A 478 2.88 5.99 8.18
C THR A 478 3.25 5.21 9.46
N PRO A 479 3.18 5.86 10.64
CA PRO A 479 3.71 5.30 11.88
C PRO A 479 2.99 3.99 12.24
N TYR A 480 3.73 3.02 12.70
CA TYR A 480 3.22 1.67 12.95
C TYR A 480 2.04 1.63 13.94
N PHE A 481 2.00 2.54 14.90
CA PHE A 481 0.92 2.57 15.88
C PHE A 481 -0.40 3.09 15.31
N ALA A 482 -0.35 3.87 14.22
CA ALA A 482 -1.53 4.21 13.42
C ALA A 482 -2.15 2.97 12.75
N THR A 483 -1.29 2.04 12.29
CA THR A 483 -1.74 0.73 11.79
C THR A 483 -2.43 -0.07 12.89
N ASP A 484 -1.85 -0.14 14.09
CA ASP A 484 -2.42 -0.87 15.23
C ASP A 484 -3.77 -0.28 15.66
N TYR A 485 -3.86 1.04 15.67
CA TYR A 485 -5.11 1.76 15.92
C TYR A 485 -6.18 1.38 14.88
N THR A 486 -5.85 1.49 13.60
CA THR A 486 -6.78 1.17 12.51
C THR A 486 -7.27 -0.28 12.59
N ILE A 487 -6.37 -1.26 12.78
CA ILE A 487 -6.73 -2.68 12.94
C ILE A 487 -7.72 -2.88 14.11
N SER A 488 -7.48 -2.21 15.23
CA SER A 488 -8.35 -2.33 16.41
C SER A 488 -9.74 -1.72 16.21
N HIS A 489 -9.89 -0.78 15.25
CA HIS A 489 -11.14 -0.08 14.94
C HIS A 489 -11.91 -0.64 13.73
N MET A 490 -11.39 -1.68 13.04
CA MET A 490 -12.09 -2.32 11.91
C MET A 490 -13.37 -3.08 12.31
N ASN A 491 -13.66 -3.20 13.59
CA ASN A 491 -14.84 -3.91 14.11
C ASN A 491 -15.00 -5.33 13.54
N LEU A 492 -13.91 -6.09 13.51
CA LEU A 492 -13.89 -7.48 13.07
C LEU A 492 -14.38 -8.40 14.18
N SER A 493 -15.14 -9.43 13.81
CA SER A 493 -15.47 -10.53 14.73
C SER A 493 -14.20 -11.26 15.21
N ALA A 494 -14.30 -11.99 16.32
CA ALA A 494 -13.16 -12.74 16.85
C ALA A 494 -12.58 -13.74 15.83
N ASP A 495 -13.41 -14.33 14.98
CA ASP A 495 -12.96 -15.28 13.96
C ASP A 495 -12.26 -14.58 12.79
N LEU A 496 -12.78 -13.47 12.29
CA LEU A 496 -12.12 -12.68 11.25
C LEU A 496 -10.79 -12.08 11.74
N ARG A 497 -10.70 -11.72 13.02
CA ARG A 497 -9.46 -11.21 13.61
C ARG A 497 -8.32 -12.23 13.58
N LYS A 498 -8.60 -13.53 13.59
CA LYS A 498 -7.59 -14.59 13.42
C LYS A 498 -6.94 -14.59 12.04
N ASN A 499 -7.58 -13.96 11.05
CA ASN A 499 -7.05 -13.81 9.70
C ASN A 499 -6.15 -12.58 9.53
N VAL A 500 -5.99 -11.76 10.59
CA VAL A 500 -5.12 -10.58 10.56
C VAL A 500 -3.82 -10.88 11.29
N SER A 501 -2.70 -10.74 10.59
CA SER A 501 -1.34 -10.85 11.14
C SER A 501 -0.68 -9.47 11.19
N ARG A 502 0.13 -9.25 12.22
CA ARG A 502 0.84 -8.00 12.48
C ARG A 502 2.32 -8.28 12.68
N MET A 503 3.15 -7.72 11.82
CA MET A 503 4.59 -7.93 11.80
C MET A 503 5.33 -6.61 11.97
N MET A 504 6.36 -6.60 12.82
CA MET A 504 7.22 -5.44 13.08
C MET A 504 8.64 -5.70 12.62
N TYR A 505 9.28 -4.63 12.12
CA TYR A 505 10.61 -4.69 11.54
C TYR A 505 11.47 -3.52 11.99
N GLU A 506 12.77 -3.75 12.15
CA GLU A 506 13.72 -2.65 12.23
C GLU A 506 13.76 -1.90 10.88
N GLY A 507 13.81 -0.57 10.96
CA GLY A 507 13.77 0.30 9.78
C GLY A 507 12.56 1.22 9.75
N GLY A 508 12.48 2.01 8.69
CA GLY A 508 11.41 2.98 8.45
C GLY A 508 10.35 2.46 7.49
N HIS A 509 9.86 3.33 6.63
CA HIS A 509 8.81 3.08 5.64
C HIS A 509 9.16 1.96 4.67
N MET A 510 10.40 1.95 4.20
CA MET A 510 11.00 0.91 3.37
C MET A 510 11.90 0.01 4.25
N MET A 511 11.29 -0.69 5.25
CA MET A 511 12.02 -1.50 6.21
C MET A 511 12.91 -2.56 5.58
N TYR A 512 12.61 -2.96 4.37
CA TYR A 512 13.38 -3.93 3.58
C TYR A 512 14.76 -3.40 3.12
N HIS A 513 15.10 -2.14 3.38
CA HIS A 513 16.48 -1.64 3.23
C HIS A 513 17.41 -2.09 4.38
N VAL A 514 16.85 -2.62 5.45
CA VAL A 514 17.60 -3.32 6.50
C VAL A 514 17.69 -4.80 6.15
N ARG A 515 18.88 -5.35 6.05
CA ARG A 515 19.11 -6.73 5.59
C ARG A 515 18.31 -7.75 6.40
N GLU A 516 18.40 -7.70 7.72
CA GLU A 516 17.70 -8.63 8.61
C GLU A 516 16.18 -8.49 8.48
N SER A 517 15.70 -7.27 8.24
CA SER A 517 14.28 -7.00 8.02
C SER A 517 13.81 -7.50 6.66
N LEU A 518 14.64 -7.43 5.61
CA LEU A 518 14.34 -8.01 4.30
C LEU A 518 14.24 -9.54 4.38
N GLU A 519 15.21 -10.18 5.04
CA GLU A 519 15.22 -11.65 5.25
C GLU A 519 13.99 -12.09 6.05
N LYS A 520 13.65 -11.37 7.12
CA LYS A 520 12.46 -11.63 7.93
C LYS A 520 11.18 -11.40 7.13
N LEU A 521 11.09 -10.32 6.35
CA LEU A 521 9.92 -10.01 5.53
C LEU A 521 9.66 -11.11 4.49
N HIS A 522 10.71 -11.60 3.84
CA HIS A 522 10.62 -12.74 2.90
C HIS A 522 10.04 -13.98 3.60
N ALA A 523 10.59 -14.37 4.76
CA ALA A 523 10.13 -15.52 5.50
C ALA A 523 8.67 -15.38 5.97
N ASP A 524 8.31 -14.20 6.50
CA ASP A 524 6.95 -13.90 6.97
C ASP A 524 5.93 -13.94 5.81
N VAL A 525 6.29 -13.40 4.63
CA VAL A 525 5.43 -13.41 3.43
C VAL A 525 5.30 -14.82 2.87
N ALA A 526 6.37 -15.58 2.78
CA ALA A 526 6.31 -16.98 2.33
C ALA A 526 5.41 -17.82 3.25
N GLY A 527 5.53 -17.66 4.56
CA GLY A 527 4.67 -18.30 5.55
C GLY A 527 3.20 -17.84 5.44
N PHE A 528 2.97 -16.54 5.23
CA PHE A 528 1.63 -15.97 5.04
C PHE A 528 0.94 -16.54 3.79
N ILE A 529 1.63 -16.53 2.64
CA ILE A 529 1.11 -17.10 1.39
C ILE A 529 0.79 -18.58 1.60
N GLY A 530 1.72 -19.36 2.17
CA GLY A 530 1.49 -20.77 2.45
C GLY A 530 0.26 -21.03 3.34
N ALA A 531 0.07 -20.20 4.38
CA ALA A 531 -1.10 -20.32 5.28
C ALA A 531 -2.43 -19.87 4.65
N ALA A 532 -2.38 -19.09 3.57
CA ALA A 532 -3.55 -18.60 2.84
C ALA A 532 -3.89 -19.47 1.60
N MET A 533 -3.04 -20.45 1.28
CA MET A 533 -3.33 -21.43 0.23
C MET A 533 -4.45 -22.38 0.65
N PRO A 534 -5.29 -22.84 -0.29
CA PRO A 534 -6.19 -23.96 -0.03
C PRO A 534 -5.42 -25.16 0.52
N ALA A 535 -6.04 -25.90 1.46
CA ALA A 535 -5.45 -27.16 1.90
C ALA A 535 -5.26 -28.08 0.69
N ALA A 536 -4.10 -28.72 0.58
CA ALA A 536 -3.90 -29.75 -0.43
C ALA A 536 -4.89 -30.91 -0.13
N GLU A 537 -5.75 -31.22 -1.10
CA GLU A 537 -6.63 -32.39 -1.04
C GLU A 537 -5.85 -33.68 -1.19
#